data_30b47c6bb31cde28b113a701b1c65254
#
_entry.id   30b47c6bb31cde28b113a701b1c65254
#
_cell.length_a   1.000
_cell.length_b   1.000
_cell.length_c   1.000
_cell.angle_alpha   90.00
_cell.angle_beta   90.00
_cell.angle_gamma   90.00
#
_symmetry.space_group_name_H-M   'P 1'
#
loop_
_entity.id
_entity.type
_entity.pdbx_description
1 polymer ?
#
loop_
_entity_poly.entity_id
_entity_poly.type
_entity_poly.pdbx_seq_one_letter_code
_entity_poly.pdbx_strand_id
1 'polypeptide(L)' 'MEYHVLASGSKGNSTFIVEKTTGILIDCGISKKQLTYRLKEIGYTIDDIDYVLLTHDHTDHNKNI' A
#
# COMPACT_ATOMS: atom_id res chain seq x y z
N MET A 1 16.53 1.78 4.93
CA MET A 1 15.23 1.64 4.26
C MET A 1 14.61 0.30 4.60
N GLU A 2 13.37 0.32 5.00
CA GLU A 2 12.62 -0.92 5.23
C GLU A 2 11.68 -1.15 4.06
N TYR A 3 11.48 -2.41 3.76
CA TYR A 3 10.70 -2.80 2.60
C TYR A 3 9.79 -3.97 3.00
N HIS A 4 8.48 -3.77 2.89
CA HIS A 4 7.51 -4.77 3.29
C HIS A 4 6.48 -5.01 2.19
N VAL A 5 6.39 -6.23 1.70
CA VAL A 5 5.34 -6.60 0.75
C VAL A 5 4.11 -6.96 1.57
N LEU A 6 3.09 -6.11 1.50
CA LEU A 6 1.87 -6.32 2.28
C LEU A 6 0.92 -7.29 1.59
N ALA A 7 0.92 -7.27 0.26
CA ALA A 7 0.06 -8.15 -0.52
C ALA A 7 0.64 -8.28 -1.91
N SER A 8 0.49 -9.47 -2.49
CA SER A 8 0.91 -9.70 -3.87
C SER A 8 -0.01 -10.75 -4.47
N GLY A 9 -0.24 -10.64 -5.78
CA GLY A 9 -1.09 -11.58 -6.47
C GLY A 9 -2.04 -10.91 -7.43
N SER A 10 -2.86 -11.71 -8.08
CA SER A 10 -3.77 -11.21 -9.08
C SER A 10 -4.88 -10.32 -8.53
N LYS A 11 -5.16 -10.44 -7.24
CA LYS A 11 -6.24 -9.67 -6.62
C LYS A 11 -5.80 -8.33 -6.08
N GLY A 12 -4.52 -8.09 -6.03
CA GLY A 12 -4.02 -6.80 -5.58
C GLY A 12 -2.61 -6.89 -5.06
N ASN A 13 -1.90 -5.78 -5.22
CA ASN A 13 -0.53 -5.65 -4.75
C ASN A 13 -0.45 -4.45 -3.84
N SER A 14 0.43 -4.52 -2.86
CA SER A 14 0.70 -3.39 -1.98
C SER A 14 2.04 -3.61 -1.32
N THR A 15 2.90 -2.60 -1.41
CA THR A 15 4.23 -2.63 -0.79
C THR A 15 4.41 -1.38 0.03
N PHE A 16 4.92 -1.54 1.24
CA PHE A 16 5.16 -0.42 2.14
C PHE A 16 6.66 -0.26 2.35
N ILE A 17 7.16 0.94 2.11
CA ILE A 17 8.57 1.27 2.25
C ILE A 17 8.72 2.36 3.28
N VAL A 18 9.67 2.20 4.18
CA VAL A 18 9.99 3.23 5.16
C VAL A 18 11.43 3.67 4.95
N GLU A 19 11.60 4.96 4.70
CA GLU A 19 12.91 5.58 4.59
C GLU A 19 12.99 6.66 5.66
N LYS A 20 13.83 6.43 6.66
CA LYS A 20 13.92 7.29 7.83
C LYS A 20 12.54 7.39 8.49
N THR A 21 11.92 8.57 8.47
CA THR A 21 10.59 8.74 9.04
C THR A 21 9.49 8.84 7.99
N THR A 22 9.83 8.57 6.73
CA THR A 22 8.88 8.70 5.64
C THR A 22 8.34 7.35 5.23
N GLY A 23 7.02 7.20 5.21
CA GLY A 23 6.37 5.97 4.79
C GLY A 23 5.79 6.15 3.39
N ILE A 24 6.07 5.19 2.51
CA ILE A 24 5.63 5.22 1.13
C ILE A 24 4.89 3.93 0.83
N LEU A 25 3.65 4.07 0.36
CA LEU A 25 2.86 2.91 -0.06
C LEU A 25 2.90 2.83 -1.57
N ILE A 26 3.39 1.72 -2.10
CA ILE A 26 3.43 1.50 -3.53
C ILE A 26 2.31 0.55 -3.89
N ASP A 27 1.35 1.05 -4.63
CA ASP A 27 0.11 0.37 -5.01
C ASP A 27 -0.72 0.05 -3.77
N CYS A 28 -2.01 0.18 -3.91
CA CYS A 28 -2.94 -0.16 -2.85
C CYS A 28 -4.07 -0.96 -3.48
N GLY A 29 -3.79 -2.23 -3.76
CA GLY A 29 -4.76 -3.12 -4.37
C GLY A 29 -5.61 -3.87 -3.37
N ILE A 30 -5.50 -3.53 -2.09
CA ILE A 30 -6.28 -4.18 -1.04
C ILE A 30 -7.15 -3.14 -0.35
N SER A 31 -8.15 -3.62 0.38
CA SER A 31 -9.07 -2.73 1.09
C SER A 31 -8.35 -2.01 2.22
N LYS A 32 -8.95 -0.91 2.66
CA LYS A 32 -8.41 -0.16 3.78
C LYS A 32 -8.33 -1.03 5.04
N LYS A 33 -9.31 -1.89 5.21
CA LYS A 33 -9.34 -2.80 6.36
C LYS A 33 -8.16 -3.76 6.31
N GLN A 34 -7.89 -4.34 5.15
CA GLN A 34 -6.76 -5.24 4.96
C GLN A 34 -5.45 -4.49 5.14
N LEU A 35 -5.36 -3.30 4.56
CA LEU A 35 -4.16 -2.49 4.67
C LEU A 35 -3.84 -2.18 6.13
N THR A 36 -4.85 -1.76 6.88
CA THR A 36 -4.68 -1.45 8.30
C THR A 36 -4.16 -2.65 9.07
N TYR A 37 -4.75 -3.81 8.80
CA TYR A 37 -4.36 -5.04 9.48
C TYR A 37 -2.92 -5.43 9.14
N ARG A 38 -2.56 -5.38 7.86
CA ARG A 38 -1.22 -5.75 7.41
C ARG A 38 -0.16 -4.82 8.00
N LEU A 39 -0.45 -3.52 8.02
CA LEU A 39 0.49 -2.55 8.60
C LEU A 39 0.66 -2.80 10.09
N LYS A 40 -0.42 -3.11 10.78
CA LYS A 40 -0.36 -3.38 12.21
C LYS A 40 0.56 -4.55 12.51
N GLU A 41 0.54 -5.55 11.67
CA GLU A 41 1.37 -6.73 11.86
C GLU A 41 2.86 -6.43 11.82
N ILE A 42 3.23 -5.37 11.13
CA ILE A 42 4.64 -4.97 11.04
C ILE A 42 4.95 -3.73 11.89
N GLY A 43 4.01 -3.35 12.74
CA GLY A 43 4.26 -2.28 13.70
C GLY A 43 3.96 -0.88 13.19
N TYR A 44 3.13 -0.76 12.17
CA TYR A 44 2.80 0.54 11.58
C TYR A 44 1.30 0.76 11.53
N THR A 45 0.93 1.99 11.21
CA THR A 45 -0.47 2.36 11.07
C THR A 45 -0.67 3.11 9.76
N ILE A 46 -1.93 3.36 9.41
CA ILE A 46 -2.25 4.14 8.21
C ILE A 46 -1.61 5.53 8.29
N ASP A 47 -1.53 6.09 9.49
CA ASP A 47 -0.94 7.43 9.67
C ASP A 47 0.54 7.49 9.33
N ASP A 48 1.20 6.35 9.25
CA ASP A 48 2.61 6.30 8.89
C ASP A 48 2.83 6.40 7.39
N ILE A 49 1.76 6.39 6.61
CA ILE A 49 1.86 6.53 5.15
C ILE A 49 1.85 8.00 4.80
N ASP A 50 2.96 8.47 4.23
CA ASP A 50 3.10 9.86 3.81
C ASP A 50 2.80 10.03 2.32
N TYR A 51 3.10 9.02 1.52
CA TYR A 51 2.92 9.08 0.08
C TYR A 51 2.37 7.77 -0.46
N VAL A 52 1.56 7.86 -1.50
CA VAL A 52 1.06 6.69 -2.20
C VAL A 52 1.45 6.81 -3.66
N LEU A 53 2.14 5.80 -4.16
CA LEU A 53 2.56 5.75 -5.55
C LEU A 53 1.82 4.61 -6.24
N LEU A 54 1.29 4.88 -7.41
CA LEU A 54 0.60 3.86 -8.20
C LEU A 54 1.46 3.52 -9.40
N THR A 55 1.88 2.27 -9.50
CA THR A 55 2.75 1.83 -10.59
C THR A 55 1.95 1.38 -11.80
N HIS A 56 0.67 1.15 -11.63
CA HIS A 56 -0.21 0.70 -12.71
C HIS A 56 -1.24 1.75 -13.00
N ASP A 57 -1.54 1.92 -14.26
CA ASP A 57 -2.61 2.79 -14.68
C ASP A 57 -3.87 1.95 -14.76
N HIS A 58 -4.79 2.19 -13.84
CA HIS A 58 -6.05 1.44 -13.80
C HIS A 58 -7.17 2.23 -14.45
N THR A 59 -6.89 2.74 -15.63
CA THR A 59 -7.87 3.57 -16.32
C THR A 59 -9.19 2.85 -16.56
N ASP A 60 -9.13 1.57 -16.88
CA ASP A 60 -10.34 0.81 -17.05
C ASP A 60 -11.12 0.68 -15.76
N HIS A 61 -10.47 0.75 -14.64
CA HIS A 61 -11.14 0.77 -13.34
C HIS A 61 -11.76 2.12 -13.07
N ASN A 62 -11.19 3.14 -13.64
CA ASN A 62 -11.70 4.49 -13.43
C ASN A 62 -13.08 4.68 -14.03
N LYS A 63 -13.43 3.85 -14.98
CA LYS A 63 -14.77 3.92 -15.54
C LYS A 63 -15.84 3.65 -14.52
N ASN A 64 -15.48 2.99 -13.47
CA ASN A 64 -16.43 2.60 -12.44
C ASN A 64 -16.56 3.66 -11.36
N ILE A 65 -15.85 4.73 -11.51
CA ILE A 65 -15.82 5.80 -10.51
C ILE A 65 -16.82 6.88 -10.82
#